data_8342d749e10b0219e4a31196419421a9
#
_entry.id   8342d749e10b0219e4a31196419421a9
#
_cell.length_a   1.000
_cell.length_b   1.000
_cell.length_c   1.000
_cell.angle_alpha   90.00
_cell.angle_beta   90.00
_cell.angle_gamma   90.00
#
_symmetry.space_group_name_H-M   'P 1'
#
loop_
_entity.id
_entity.type
_entity.pdbx_description
1 polymer ?
#
loop_
_entity_poly.entity_id
_entity_poly.type
_entity_poly.pdbx_seq_one_letter_code
_entity_poly.pdbx_strand_id
1 'polypeptide(L)'
;RQYVTDLGTKYNTSTNDTKFKSTKRGEVTVPVGTYSWTIQTDSETEALKKAILAGQDFTRSPIVQGGTTADHPLIEDTYIEVDLENQHMWYYKDGKVALETDIVSGNPTTPTPAGVFYVWNKEEEATLKGTNDDGTPYESPVNYWMPIDWTGVGIHDSDWQPEYGGDLWKTRGSHGCINTPPSVMKELFGMVEKGTPVLVF
;
A
#
# COMPACT_ATOMS: atom_id res chain seq x y z
N ARG A 1 -28.68 5.94 13.90
CA ARG A 1 -27.58 4.99 14.06
C ARG A 1 -27.56 3.98 12.90
N GLN A 2 -28.67 3.31 12.62
CA GLN A 2 -28.72 2.31 11.53
C GLN A 2 -28.23 2.89 10.19
N TYR A 3 -28.69 4.06 9.82
CA TYR A 3 -28.23 4.77 8.61
C TYR A 3 -26.69 4.92 8.55
N VAL A 4 -26.04 5.30 9.65
CA VAL A 4 -24.58 5.44 9.70
C VAL A 4 -23.89 4.08 9.62
N THR A 5 -24.47 3.06 10.26
CA THR A 5 -23.97 1.69 10.12
C THR A 5 -24.02 1.22 8.66
N ASP A 6 -25.12 1.47 7.96
CA ASP A 6 -25.31 1.12 6.56
C ASP A 6 -24.30 1.86 5.64
N LEU A 7 -24.03 3.14 5.94
CA LEU A 7 -22.95 3.89 5.27
C LEU A 7 -21.58 3.23 5.49
N GLY A 8 -21.28 2.84 6.73
CA GLY A 8 -20.05 2.13 7.05
C GLY A 8 -19.90 0.83 6.26
N THR A 9 -20.95 0.00 6.24
CA THR A 9 -20.97 -1.25 5.49
C THR A 9 -20.69 -1.02 3.99
N LYS A 10 -21.17 0.08 3.43
CA LYS A 10 -21.05 0.40 2.00
C LYS A 10 -19.71 1.04 1.63
N TYR A 11 -19.16 1.88 2.50
CA TYR A 11 -18.08 2.78 2.12
C TYR A 11 -16.77 2.63 2.90
N ASN A 12 -16.76 1.93 4.05
CA ASN A 12 -15.52 1.73 4.80
C ASN A 12 -14.47 1.02 3.96
N THR A 13 -13.32 1.64 3.73
CA THR A 13 -12.21 1.04 2.99
C THR A 13 -11.47 -0.02 3.82
N SER A 14 -11.73 -0.09 5.12
CA SER A 14 -11.25 -1.16 6.01
C SER A 14 -11.98 -2.50 5.84
N THR A 15 -13.10 -2.53 5.11
CA THR A 15 -13.91 -3.73 4.88
C THR A 15 -14.32 -3.91 3.43
N ASN A 16 -14.02 -2.97 2.56
CA ASN A 16 -14.34 -3.04 1.14
C ASN A 16 -13.07 -2.85 0.32
N ASP A 17 -12.92 -3.67 -0.70
CA ASP A 17 -11.83 -3.57 -1.66
C ASP A 17 -11.87 -2.23 -2.41
N THR A 18 -10.72 -1.75 -2.78
CA THR A 18 -10.56 -0.49 -3.50
C THR A 18 -10.52 -0.72 -5.01
N LYS A 19 -11.41 -0.06 -5.75
CA LYS A 19 -11.30 0.00 -7.20
C LYS A 19 -10.28 1.05 -7.60
N PHE A 20 -9.35 0.65 -8.45
CA PHE A 20 -8.22 1.47 -8.85
C PHE A 20 -7.98 1.35 -10.35
N LYS A 21 -7.72 2.49 -11.00
CA LYS A 21 -7.33 2.52 -12.41
C LYS A 21 -5.82 2.39 -12.50
N SER A 22 -5.35 1.18 -12.74
CA SER A 22 -3.93 0.89 -12.86
C SER A 22 -3.32 1.47 -14.14
N THR A 23 -2.03 1.69 -14.13
CA THR A 23 -1.25 2.21 -15.25
C THR A 23 -1.35 1.32 -16.49
N LYS A 24 -1.32 0.00 -16.32
CA LYS A 24 -1.19 -0.96 -17.43
C LYS A 24 -2.43 -1.84 -17.64
N ARG A 25 -3.17 -2.17 -16.56
CA ARG A 25 -4.23 -3.18 -16.59
C ARG A 25 -5.66 -2.62 -16.64
N GLY A 26 -5.80 -1.28 -16.69
CA GLY A 26 -7.12 -0.65 -16.58
C GLY A 26 -7.69 -0.71 -15.16
N GLU A 27 -9.01 -0.91 -15.01
CA GLU A 27 -9.61 -1.00 -13.68
C GLU A 27 -9.26 -2.35 -13.01
N VAL A 28 -8.66 -2.29 -11.84
CA VAL A 28 -8.31 -3.42 -10.97
C VAL A 28 -9.02 -3.28 -9.63
N THR A 29 -9.20 -4.41 -8.94
CA THR A 29 -9.71 -4.44 -7.58
C THR A 29 -8.55 -4.77 -6.65
N VAL A 30 -8.21 -3.83 -5.76
CA VAL A 30 -7.14 -3.98 -4.78
C VAL A 30 -7.74 -4.38 -3.44
N PRO A 31 -7.34 -5.50 -2.84
CA PRO A 31 -7.86 -5.96 -1.57
C PRO A 31 -7.62 -4.96 -0.42
N VAL A 32 -8.40 -5.13 0.64
CA VAL A 32 -8.17 -4.38 1.89
C VAL A 32 -6.75 -4.64 2.41
N GLY A 33 -6.06 -3.58 2.81
CA GLY A 33 -4.75 -3.62 3.43
C GLY A 33 -4.69 -2.78 4.71
N THR A 34 -3.49 -2.39 5.11
CA THR A 34 -3.27 -1.62 6.34
C THR A 34 -3.59 -0.13 6.20
N TYR A 35 -3.69 0.39 4.97
CA TYR A 35 -4.06 1.78 4.69
C TYR A 35 -5.55 1.88 4.37
N SER A 36 -6.32 2.29 5.36
CA SER A 36 -7.79 2.32 5.25
C SER A 36 -8.39 3.32 6.23
N TRP A 37 -9.68 3.60 6.06
CA TRP A 37 -10.47 4.35 7.03
C TRP A 37 -11.80 3.65 7.33
N THR A 38 -12.35 3.97 8.49
CA THR A 38 -13.63 3.44 9.00
C THR A 38 -14.47 4.58 9.56
N ILE A 39 -15.74 4.66 9.21
CA ILE A 39 -16.69 5.63 9.81
C ILE A 39 -16.86 5.30 11.29
N GLN A 40 -16.63 6.28 12.14
CA GLN A 40 -16.89 6.18 13.58
C GLN A 40 -18.39 6.31 13.85
N THR A 41 -19.11 5.19 13.86
CA THR A 41 -20.58 5.13 13.90
C THR A 41 -21.19 5.97 15.00
N ASP A 42 -20.68 5.93 16.22
CA ASP A 42 -21.24 6.66 17.35
C ASP A 42 -20.99 8.17 17.23
N SER A 43 -19.76 8.57 16.97
CA SER A 43 -19.39 9.98 16.80
C SER A 43 -20.13 10.62 15.62
N GLU A 44 -20.24 9.90 14.50
CA GLU A 44 -20.96 10.37 13.32
C GLU A 44 -22.48 10.46 13.58
N THR A 45 -23.05 9.49 14.30
CA THR A 45 -24.47 9.52 14.67
C THR A 45 -24.80 10.76 15.51
N GLU A 46 -23.98 11.08 16.51
CA GLU A 46 -24.19 12.26 17.36
C GLU A 46 -24.00 13.57 16.59
N ALA A 47 -23.00 13.61 15.69
CA ALA A 47 -22.79 14.79 14.85
C ALA A 47 -23.99 15.05 13.90
N LEU A 48 -24.54 13.99 13.29
CA LEU A 48 -25.71 14.07 12.41
C LEU A 48 -26.97 14.52 13.21
N LYS A 49 -27.19 13.95 14.39
CA LYS A 49 -28.30 14.39 15.25
C LYS A 49 -28.24 15.89 15.55
N LYS A 50 -27.05 16.37 15.94
CA LYS A 50 -26.81 17.78 16.22
C LYS A 50 -27.10 18.67 15.00
N ALA A 51 -26.64 18.27 13.81
CA ALA A 51 -26.83 19.01 12.57
C ALA A 51 -28.33 19.05 12.16
N ILE A 52 -29.07 17.94 12.28
CA ILE A 52 -30.49 17.86 11.98
C ILE A 52 -31.31 18.76 12.93
N LEU A 53 -30.98 18.74 14.22
CA LEU A 53 -31.68 19.59 15.21
C LEU A 53 -31.42 21.09 15.00
N ALA A 54 -30.30 21.46 14.35
CA ALA A 54 -30.02 22.84 13.98
C ALA A 54 -30.88 23.34 12.80
N GLY A 55 -31.60 22.46 12.09
CA GLY A 55 -32.58 22.80 11.06
C GLY A 55 -31.99 23.44 9.78
N GLN A 56 -30.72 23.25 9.51
CA GLN A 56 -30.05 23.80 8.34
C GLN A 56 -29.64 22.68 7.39
N ASP A 57 -29.71 22.92 6.08
CA ASP A 57 -29.11 22.05 5.09
C ASP A 57 -27.60 22.09 5.25
N PHE A 58 -26.98 20.91 5.19
CA PHE A 58 -25.53 20.76 5.31
C PHE A 58 -24.98 19.66 4.39
N THR A 59 -23.76 19.86 3.97
CA THR A 59 -22.92 18.84 3.32
C THR A 59 -21.63 18.74 4.10
N ARG A 60 -21.25 17.55 4.48
CA ARG A 60 -20.01 17.28 5.21
C ARG A 60 -19.55 15.85 5.00
N SER A 61 -18.28 15.63 5.19
CA SER A 61 -17.71 14.29 5.25
C SER A 61 -17.96 13.63 6.60
N PRO A 62 -18.12 12.31 6.65
CA PRO A 62 -18.29 11.58 7.89
C PRO A 62 -17.03 11.62 8.77
N ILE A 63 -17.22 11.48 10.08
CA ILE A 63 -16.13 11.32 11.03
C ILE A 63 -15.57 9.92 10.86
N VAL A 64 -14.29 9.82 10.52
CA VAL A 64 -13.59 8.54 10.28
C VAL A 64 -12.39 8.38 11.21
N GLN A 65 -11.95 7.13 11.33
CA GLN A 65 -10.67 6.73 11.93
C GLN A 65 -9.87 5.95 10.90
N GLY A 66 -8.58 6.22 10.80
CA GLY A 66 -7.67 5.51 9.90
C GLY A 66 -6.55 6.37 9.33
N GLY A 67 -5.89 5.88 8.29
CA GLY A 67 -4.72 6.50 7.66
C GLY A 67 -5.03 7.73 6.79
N THR A 68 -6.31 8.01 6.51
CA THR A 68 -6.76 9.17 5.73
C THR A 68 -8.06 9.71 6.29
N THR A 69 -8.52 10.85 5.78
CA THR A 69 -9.83 11.44 6.11
C THR A 69 -10.82 11.20 4.99
N ALA A 70 -12.12 11.21 5.30
CA ALA A 70 -13.17 11.04 4.29
C ALA A 70 -13.33 12.24 3.33
N ASP A 71 -12.61 13.32 3.57
CA ASP A 71 -12.61 14.52 2.70
C ASP A 71 -11.74 14.31 1.46
N HIS A 72 -10.83 13.32 1.50
CA HIS A 72 -9.92 13.00 0.44
C HIS A 72 -10.15 11.57 -0.07
N PRO A 73 -9.93 11.28 -1.34
CA PRO A 73 -9.91 9.91 -1.82
C PRO A 73 -8.86 9.11 -1.05
N LEU A 74 -9.08 7.80 -0.91
CA LEU A 74 -8.12 6.93 -0.22
C LEU A 74 -6.73 7.01 -0.87
N ILE A 75 -6.69 7.09 -2.19
CA ILE A 75 -5.49 7.27 -2.98
C ILE A 75 -5.58 8.61 -3.70
N GLU A 76 -4.67 9.50 -3.39
CA GLU A 76 -4.49 10.80 -4.04
C GLU A 76 -3.52 10.69 -5.23
N ASP A 77 -2.99 11.82 -5.69
CA ASP A 77 -2.12 11.89 -6.87
C ASP A 77 -0.67 11.44 -6.62
N THR A 78 -0.32 11.12 -5.36
CA THR A 78 1.02 10.63 -4.98
C THR A 78 0.91 9.26 -4.31
N TYR A 79 1.42 8.23 -4.96
CA TYR A 79 1.35 6.84 -4.50
C TYR A 79 2.36 5.96 -5.22
N ILE A 80 2.57 4.76 -4.70
CA ILE A 80 3.30 3.69 -5.36
C ILE A 80 2.29 2.65 -5.86
N GLU A 81 2.43 2.24 -7.11
CA GLU A 81 1.67 1.17 -7.76
C GLU A 81 2.60 -0.02 -7.98
N VAL A 82 2.22 -1.20 -7.51
CA VAL A 82 2.96 -2.46 -7.65
C VAL A 82 2.07 -3.48 -8.35
N ASP A 83 2.35 -3.74 -9.61
CA ASP A 83 1.66 -4.72 -10.44
C ASP A 83 2.41 -6.07 -10.38
N LEU A 84 1.88 -6.99 -9.60
CA LEU A 84 2.47 -8.32 -9.41
C LEU A 84 2.39 -9.20 -10.66
N GLU A 85 1.38 -8.99 -11.51
CA GLU A 85 1.24 -9.75 -12.76
C GLU A 85 2.30 -9.34 -13.78
N ASN A 86 2.56 -8.04 -13.89
CA ASN A 86 3.57 -7.51 -14.81
C ASN A 86 4.95 -7.38 -14.18
N GLN A 87 5.10 -7.67 -12.87
CA GLN A 87 6.35 -7.51 -12.11
C GLN A 87 6.97 -6.14 -12.32
N HIS A 88 6.15 -5.10 -12.18
CA HIS A 88 6.54 -3.71 -12.42
C HIS A 88 6.00 -2.79 -11.35
N MET A 89 6.72 -1.72 -11.04
CA MET A 89 6.37 -0.72 -10.06
C MET A 89 6.46 0.68 -10.67
N TRP A 90 5.47 1.52 -10.37
CA TRP A 90 5.45 2.95 -10.68
C TRP A 90 5.35 3.76 -9.40
N TYR A 91 6.07 4.85 -9.33
CA TYR A 91 5.87 5.90 -8.34
C TYR A 91 5.27 7.12 -9.02
N TYR A 92 4.09 7.48 -8.59
CA TYR A 92 3.40 8.70 -8.99
C TYR A 92 3.65 9.79 -7.96
N LYS A 93 3.97 11.00 -8.45
CA LYS A 93 4.05 12.21 -7.67
C LYS A 93 3.26 13.29 -8.38
N ASP A 94 2.30 13.89 -7.66
CA ASP A 94 1.43 14.95 -8.19
C ASP A 94 0.77 14.55 -9.53
N GLY A 95 0.27 13.32 -9.62
CA GLY A 95 -0.43 12.76 -10.77
C GLY A 95 0.45 12.39 -11.97
N LYS A 96 1.77 12.40 -11.83
CA LYS A 96 2.72 12.05 -12.88
C LYS A 96 3.64 10.92 -12.46
N VAL A 97 3.96 10.04 -13.41
CA VAL A 97 4.99 9.03 -13.19
C VAL A 97 6.32 9.75 -12.97
N ALA A 98 6.84 9.65 -11.76
CA ALA A 98 8.14 10.20 -11.37
C ALA A 98 9.26 9.16 -11.48
N LEU A 99 8.92 7.86 -11.32
CA LEU A 99 9.85 6.75 -11.46
C LEU A 99 9.08 5.49 -11.81
N GLU A 100 9.69 4.61 -12.61
CA GLU A 100 9.17 3.26 -12.86
C GLU A 100 10.31 2.26 -12.97
N THR A 101 10.04 1.00 -12.67
CA THR A 101 11.04 -0.07 -12.73
C THR A 101 10.41 -1.45 -12.73
N ASP A 102 11.08 -2.40 -13.36
CA ASP A 102 10.83 -3.81 -13.13
C ASP A 102 11.27 -4.21 -11.72
N ILE A 103 10.56 -5.17 -11.12
CA ILE A 103 10.78 -5.67 -9.76
C ILE A 103 10.84 -7.19 -9.76
N VAL A 104 11.20 -7.76 -8.60
CA VAL A 104 10.96 -9.18 -8.32
C VAL A 104 10.22 -9.28 -6.98
N SER A 105 8.98 -9.75 -7.02
CA SER A 105 8.12 -9.93 -5.85
C SER A 105 8.38 -11.25 -5.12
N GLY A 106 7.56 -11.56 -4.13
CA GLY A 106 7.59 -12.83 -3.40
C GLY A 106 7.42 -14.05 -4.30
N ASN A 107 8.10 -15.14 -3.95
CA ASN A 107 7.99 -16.40 -4.68
C ASN A 107 6.62 -17.05 -4.46
N PRO A 108 6.26 -18.12 -5.21
CA PRO A 108 4.93 -18.75 -5.10
C PRO A 108 4.60 -19.33 -3.72
N THR A 109 5.59 -19.66 -2.88
CA THR A 109 5.38 -20.19 -1.51
C THR A 109 5.23 -19.07 -0.48
N THR A 110 5.81 -17.90 -0.74
CA THR A 110 5.75 -16.70 0.09
C THR A 110 5.40 -15.48 -0.76
N PRO A 111 4.20 -15.43 -1.36
CA PRO A 111 3.84 -14.36 -2.29
C PRO A 111 3.76 -13.00 -1.59
N THR A 112 4.07 -11.95 -2.33
CA THR A 112 3.80 -10.58 -1.87
C THR A 112 2.28 -10.42 -1.68
N PRO A 113 1.80 -9.98 -0.52
CA PRO A 113 0.37 -9.79 -0.31
C PRO A 113 -0.16 -8.65 -1.16
N ALA A 114 -1.30 -8.87 -1.82
CA ALA A 114 -2.06 -7.80 -2.45
C ALA A 114 -2.81 -6.98 -1.39
N GLY A 115 -2.97 -5.68 -1.63
CA GLY A 115 -3.68 -4.80 -0.71
C GLY A 115 -3.33 -3.34 -0.87
N VAL A 116 -4.07 -2.49 -0.16
CA VAL A 116 -3.75 -1.06 -0.04
C VAL A 116 -2.95 -0.86 1.23
N PHE A 117 -1.68 -0.53 1.08
CA PHE A 117 -0.71 -0.33 2.16
C PHE A 117 -0.20 1.11 2.17
N TYR A 118 0.80 1.40 3.00
CA TYR A 118 1.52 2.67 2.99
C TYR A 118 2.95 2.49 3.52
N VAL A 119 3.86 3.33 3.09
CA VAL A 119 5.22 3.38 3.63
C VAL A 119 5.16 3.94 5.04
N TRP A 120 5.21 3.08 6.05
CA TRP A 120 5.09 3.52 7.45
C TRP A 120 6.43 3.84 8.11
N ASN A 121 7.54 3.35 7.54
CA ASN A 121 8.89 3.70 7.96
C ASN A 121 9.85 3.75 6.77
N LYS A 122 11.03 4.32 7.00
CA LYS A 122 12.15 4.39 6.05
C LYS A 122 13.44 4.23 6.86
N GLU A 123 14.29 3.30 6.43
CA GLU A 123 15.57 3.01 7.10
C GLU A 123 16.67 2.86 6.05
N GLU A 124 17.83 3.45 6.34
CA GLU A 124 19.07 3.21 5.61
C GLU A 124 19.89 2.16 6.36
N GLU A 125 20.68 1.39 5.60
CA GLU A 125 21.59 0.35 6.15
C GLU A 125 20.86 -0.65 7.09
N ALA A 126 19.68 -1.11 6.67
CA ALA A 126 18.88 -2.07 7.42
C ALA A 126 19.39 -3.51 7.21
N THR A 127 19.14 -4.38 8.18
CA THR A 127 19.34 -5.83 8.04
C THR A 127 18.00 -6.53 8.15
N LEU A 128 17.52 -7.06 7.02
CA LEU A 128 16.28 -7.84 6.98
C LEU A 128 16.54 -9.25 7.52
N LYS A 129 15.70 -9.70 8.45
CA LYS A 129 15.83 -11.02 9.07
C LYS A 129 14.56 -11.83 8.85
N GLY A 130 14.74 -13.10 8.59
CA GLY A 130 13.62 -14.03 8.39
C GLY A 130 14.07 -15.47 8.46
N THR A 131 13.20 -16.35 7.97
CA THR A 131 13.44 -17.80 7.95
C THR A 131 13.20 -18.31 6.53
N ASN A 132 14.14 -19.09 6.02
CA ASN A 132 14.01 -19.79 4.75
C ASN A 132 12.97 -20.92 4.83
N ASP A 133 12.52 -21.44 3.68
CA ASP A 133 11.55 -22.55 3.59
C ASP A 133 12.05 -23.83 4.29
N ASP A 134 13.37 -24.01 4.42
CA ASP A 134 13.99 -25.13 5.13
C ASP A 134 14.12 -24.92 6.65
N GLY A 135 13.61 -23.79 7.17
CA GLY A 135 13.65 -23.42 8.59
C GLY A 135 14.95 -22.75 9.04
N THR A 136 15.92 -22.53 8.14
CA THR A 136 17.16 -21.83 8.49
C THR A 136 16.96 -20.31 8.52
N PRO A 137 17.56 -19.60 9.50
CA PRO A 137 17.48 -18.15 9.51
C PRO A 137 18.29 -17.52 8.40
N TYR A 138 17.85 -16.39 7.88
CA TYR A 138 18.63 -15.53 7.00
C TYR A 138 18.75 -14.11 7.53
N GLU A 139 19.83 -13.45 7.16
CA GLU A 139 20.05 -12.02 7.35
C GLU A 139 20.50 -11.41 6.03
N SER A 140 19.74 -10.42 5.53
CA SER A 140 20.02 -9.72 4.28
C SER A 140 20.24 -8.24 4.55
N PRO A 141 21.48 -7.74 4.48
CA PRO A 141 21.74 -6.31 4.54
C PRO A 141 21.19 -5.63 3.28
N VAL A 142 20.53 -4.49 3.46
CA VAL A 142 20.01 -3.64 2.39
C VAL A 142 20.38 -2.19 2.66
N ASN A 143 20.59 -1.41 1.60
CA ASN A 143 20.94 0.01 1.80
C ASN A 143 19.71 0.85 2.13
N TYR A 144 18.55 0.47 1.56
CA TYR A 144 17.30 1.22 1.69
C TYR A 144 16.13 0.28 1.96
N TRP A 145 15.39 0.54 3.02
CA TRP A 145 14.25 -0.24 3.45
C TRP A 145 13.02 0.63 3.66
N MET A 146 11.92 0.29 3.01
CA MET A 146 10.61 0.92 3.17
C MET A 146 9.56 -0.14 3.48
N PRO A 147 9.29 -0.45 4.75
CA PRO A 147 8.23 -1.38 5.13
C PRO A 147 6.84 -0.81 4.79
N ILE A 148 5.94 -1.67 4.32
CA ILE A 148 4.58 -1.29 3.90
C ILE A 148 3.48 -1.98 4.70
N ASP A 149 3.78 -3.10 5.32
CA ASP A 149 2.85 -3.81 6.19
C ASP A 149 3.47 -4.15 7.55
N TRP A 150 2.71 -4.84 8.41
CA TRP A 150 3.16 -5.22 9.76
C TRP A 150 3.77 -6.62 9.82
N THR A 151 3.81 -7.36 8.71
CA THR A 151 4.36 -8.73 8.64
C THR A 151 5.82 -8.75 8.23
N GLY A 152 6.41 -7.59 7.92
CA GLY A 152 7.79 -7.46 7.48
C GLY A 152 7.94 -7.41 5.95
N VAL A 153 6.86 -7.18 5.22
CA VAL A 153 6.90 -6.93 3.78
C VAL A 153 7.17 -5.45 3.50
N GLY A 154 8.03 -5.19 2.54
CA GLY A 154 8.35 -3.83 2.11
C GLY A 154 9.11 -3.79 0.80
N ILE A 155 9.55 -2.60 0.44
CA ILE A 155 10.31 -2.30 -0.78
C ILE A 155 11.76 -2.05 -0.38
N HIS A 156 12.71 -2.72 -1.03
CA HIS A 156 14.14 -2.57 -0.73
C HIS A 156 15.02 -2.84 -1.96
N ASP A 157 16.26 -2.38 -1.90
CA ASP A 157 17.27 -2.73 -2.88
C ASP A 157 17.71 -4.20 -2.73
N SER A 158 18.11 -4.82 -3.85
CA SER A 158 18.57 -6.22 -3.88
C SER A 158 19.74 -6.36 -4.84
N ASP A 159 20.96 -6.16 -4.37
CA ASP A 159 22.18 -6.25 -5.16
C ASP A 159 22.54 -7.69 -5.58
N TRP A 160 21.97 -8.68 -4.89
CA TRP A 160 22.08 -10.09 -5.26
C TRP A 160 21.19 -10.51 -6.45
N GLN A 161 20.25 -9.63 -6.86
CA GLN A 161 19.32 -9.88 -7.95
C GLN A 161 19.92 -9.38 -9.27
N PRO A 162 20.31 -10.25 -10.21
CA PRO A 162 21.00 -9.81 -11.44
C PRO A 162 20.06 -9.19 -12.48
N GLU A 163 18.79 -9.57 -12.44
CA GLU A 163 17.75 -9.17 -13.39
C GLU A 163 16.40 -9.00 -12.66
N TYR A 164 15.50 -8.22 -13.26
CA TYR A 164 14.18 -7.91 -12.69
C TYR A 164 13.09 -8.11 -13.74
N GLY A 165 11.85 -8.25 -13.28
CA GLY A 165 10.67 -8.39 -14.14
C GLY A 165 10.38 -9.81 -14.60
N GLY A 166 9.36 -9.93 -15.44
CA GLY A 166 8.94 -11.18 -16.06
C GLY A 166 8.60 -12.28 -15.06
N ASP A 167 9.05 -13.48 -15.34
CA ASP A 167 8.76 -14.68 -14.54
C ASP A 167 9.80 -14.98 -13.44
N LEU A 168 10.74 -14.07 -13.20
CA LEU A 168 11.85 -14.29 -12.25
C LEU A 168 11.35 -14.55 -10.81
N TRP A 169 10.24 -13.94 -10.42
CA TRP A 169 9.62 -14.16 -9.11
C TRP A 169 9.29 -15.64 -8.85
N LYS A 170 9.05 -16.45 -9.88
CA LYS A 170 8.74 -17.89 -9.74
C LYS A 170 9.93 -18.72 -9.29
N THR A 171 11.16 -18.29 -9.60
CA THR A 171 12.38 -19.06 -9.33
C THR A 171 13.41 -18.31 -8.48
N ARG A 172 13.30 -16.98 -8.40
CA ARG A 172 14.17 -16.07 -7.66
C ARG A 172 13.40 -15.05 -6.85
N GLY A 173 12.14 -15.33 -6.55
CA GLY A 173 11.28 -14.48 -5.75
C GLY A 173 11.76 -14.37 -4.31
N SER A 174 11.38 -13.28 -3.68
CA SER A 174 11.65 -13.00 -2.26
C SER A 174 10.74 -13.81 -1.33
N HIS A 175 10.87 -13.59 -0.02
CA HIS A 175 9.92 -14.08 0.99
C HIS A 175 8.73 -13.11 1.20
N GLY A 176 8.33 -12.38 0.16
CA GLY A 176 7.20 -11.45 0.16
C GLY A 176 7.58 -10.00 -0.11
N CYS A 177 8.82 -9.61 0.10
CA CYS A 177 9.29 -8.25 -0.19
C CYS A 177 9.35 -7.96 -1.69
N ILE A 178 9.42 -6.67 -2.02
CA ILE A 178 9.54 -6.17 -3.39
C ILE A 178 11.01 -5.81 -3.63
N ASN A 179 11.72 -6.74 -4.30
CA ASN A 179 13.11 -6.56 -4.70
C ASN A 179 13.20 -5.53 -5.83
N THR A 180 13.97 -4.47 -5.62
CA THR A 180 14.10 -3.34 -6.53
C THR A 180 15.57 -3.14 -6.92
N PRO A 181 15.88 -2.76 -8.18
CA PRO A 181 17.25 -2.45 -8.60
C PRO A 181 17.89 -1.40 -7.67
N PRO A 182 19.15 -1.59 -7.21
CA PRO A 182 19.76 -0.71 -6.20
C PRO A 182 19.81 0.78 -6.57
N SER A 183 20.12 1.10 -7.82
CA SER A 183 20.16 2.49 -8.28
C SER A 183 18.78 3.13 -8.26
N VAL A 184 17.75 2.39 -8.68
CA VAL A 184 16.36 2.85 -8.69
C VAL A 184 15.82 2.98 -7.27
N MET A 185 16.11 2.00 -6.40
CA MET A 185 15.69 2.07 -4.99
C MET A 185 16.26 3.30 -4.27
N LYS A 186 17.50 3.66 -4.54
CA LYS A 186 18.12 4.88 -4.01
C LYS A 186 17.35 6.14 -4.39
N GLU A 187 16.96 6.25 -5.67
CA GLU A 187 16.17 7.39 -6.15
C GLU A 187 14.76 7.39 -5.54
N LEU A 188 14.09 6.23 -5.56
CA LEU A 188 12.76 6.07 -4.97
C LEU A 188 12.75 6.44 -3.49
N PHE A 189 13.72 5.94 -2.73
CA PHE A 189 13.87 6.25 -1.30
C PHE A 189 14.04 7.75 -1.05
N GLY A 190 14.76 8.45 -1.91
CA GLY A 190 14.93 9.90 -1.81
C GLY A 190 13.67 10.70 -2.10
N MET A 191 12.73 10.16 -2.88
CA MET A 191 11.52 10.86 -3.31
C MET A 191 10.28 10.53 -2.47
N VAL A 192 10.19 9.31 -1.93
CA VAL A 192 9.01 8.81 -1.21
C VAL A 192 9.02 9.32 0.23
N GLU A 193 7.87 9.74 0.71
CA GLU A 193 7.64 10.20 2.08
C GLU A 193 6.97 9.09 2.91
N LYS A 194 7.16 9.10 4.25
CA LYS A 194 6.36 8.26 5.15
C LYS A 194 4.88 8.65 5.02
N GLY A 195 4.01 7.66 4.96
CA GLY A 195 2.59 7.84 4.71
C GLY A 195 2.18 7.69 3.24
N THR A 196 3.14 7.64 2.30
CA THR A 196 2.82 7.42 0.88
C THR A 196 2.07 6.11 0.70
N PRO A 197 0.87 6.12 0.09
CA PRO A 197 0.09 4.92 -0.21
C PRO A 197 0.82 3.98 -1.18
N VAL A 198 0.63 2.68 -0.98
CA VAL A 198 1.18 1.62 -1.84
C VAL A 198 0.07 0.65 -2.20
N LEU A 199 -0.27 0.58 -3.48
CA LEU A 199 -1.26 -0.36 -4.00
C LEU A 199 -0.52 -1.56 -4.58
N VAL A 200 -0.82 -2.74 -4.06
CA VAL A 200 -0.26 -4.02 -4.52
C VAL A 200 -1.38 -4.90 -5.07
N PHE A 201 -1.31 -5.34 -6.32
CA PHE A 201 -2.35 -6.14 -6.99
C PHE A 201 -1.83 -7.06 -8.08
#